data_eae771d26f6e2a74396231dc745a1975
#
_entry.id   eae771d26f6e2a74396231dc745a1975
#
_cell.length_a   1.000
_cell.length_b   1.000
_cell.length_c   1.000
_cell.angle_alpha   90.00
_cell.angle_beta   90.00
_cell.angle_gamma   90.00
#
_symmetry.space_group_name_H-M   'P 1'
#
loop_
_entity.id
_entity.type
_entity.pdbx_description
1 polymer ?
#
loop_
_entity_poly.entity_id
_entity_poly.type
_entity_poly.pdbx_seq_one_letter_code
_entity_poly.pdbx_strand_id
1 'polypeptide(L)'
;MITWEQFIYFAIASVLLWAVGAYAAWRNKTGIAYTATVLGLLVFFAFILLMWISLERPPLRTMGETRLWYSLFLPLAGLIVYSRWKYKWILSFSAILALVFICVNLFKPEIHDKTLMPALQSPWFAPHVIVYMFAYAVLGAAAVMSLFLLFRKKSFTSHFSPLASEMDIADNLVYVGLAFLTIGMLFGALWAKEAWGHYWSWDPKETWAAITWLAYLIYVHYRQLPRHRERLALWMLIVAFVLLQMCWWGINYLPSAQGSSVHTYSTSG
;
A
#
# COMPACT_ATOMS: atom_id res chain seq x y z
N MET A 1 18.19 1.06 -24.82
CA MET A 1 18.08 1.34 -23.38
C MET A 1 16.69 1.91 -23.12
N ILE A 2 15.97 1.39 -22.13
CA ILE A 2 14.68 1.97 -21.72
C ILE A 2 14.92 3.12 -20.74
N THR A 3 14.16 4.19 -20.90
CA THR A 3 14.20 5.40 -20.06
C THR A 3 12.79 5.79 -19.62
N TRP A 4 12.66 6.85 -18.84
CA TRP A 4 11.35 7.39 -18.45
C TRP A 4 10.48 7.88 -19.61
N GLU A 5 11.07 8.17 -20.78
CA GLU A 5 10.33 8.57 -21.97
C GLU A 5 9.36 7.50 -22.47
N GLN A 6 9.75 6.23 -22.35
CA GLN A 6 8.90 5.11 -22.75
C GLN A 6 7.85 4.74 -21.70
N PHE A 7 7.96 5.29 -20.47
CA PHE A 7 7.05 4.95 -19.36
C PHE A 7 5.58 5.15 -19.73
N ILE A 8 5.27 6.23 -20.47
CA ILE A 8 3.88 6.57 -20.84
C ILE A 8 3.19 5.45 -21.62
N TYR A 9 3.90 4.74 -22.50
CA TYR A 9 3.30 3.68 -23.32
C TYR A 9 2.93 2.47 -22.47
N PHE A 10 3.81 2.04 -21.56
CA PHE A 10 3.56 0.95 -20.63
C PHE A 10 2.48 1.32 -19.62
N ALA A 11 2.48 2.54 -19.13
CA ALA A 11 1.49 3.07 -18.19
C ALA A 11 0.09 3.05 -18.82
N ILE A 12 -0.09 3.61 -20.01
CA ILE A 12 -1.39 3.61 -20.71
C ILE A 12 -1.87 2.18 -20.96
N ALA A 13 -1.01 1.31 -21.50
CA ALA A 13 -1.38 -0.08 -21.77
C ALA A 13 -1.83 -0.80 -20.49
N SER A 14 -1.10 -0.64 -19.39
CA SER A 14 -1.44 -1.26 -18.11
C SER A 14 -2.74 -0.72 -17.51
N VAL A 15 -2.94 0.61 -17.52
CA VAL A 15 -4.16 1.26 -17.01
C VAL A 15 -5.38 0.83 -17.80
N LEU A 16 -5.30 0.75 -19.13
CA LEU A 16 -6.39 0.28 -19.97
C LEU A 16 -6.76 -1.19 -19.67
N LEU A 17 -5.75 -2.05 -19.50
CA LEU A 17 -5.96 -3.45 -19.13
C LEU A 17 -6.59 -3.58 -17.74
N TRP A 18 -6.15 -2.80 -16.74
CA TRP A 18 -6.77 -2.77 -15.41
C TRP A 18 -8.19 -2.22 -15.44
N ALA A 19 -8.48 -1.21 -16.27
CA ALA A 19 -9.84 -0.69 -16.47
C ALA A 19 -10.75 -1.75 -17.09
N VAL A 20 -10.28 -2.48 -18.11
CA VAL A 20 -11.01 -3.63 -18.69
C VAL A 20 -11.24 -4.71 -17.64
N GLY A 21 -10.25 -5.04 -16.83
CA GLY A 21 -10.37 -6.02 -15.75
C GLY A 21 -11.41 -5.61 -14.71
N ALA A 22 -11.37 -4.36 -14.27
CA ALA A 22 -12.33 -3.79 -13.33
C ALA A 22 -13.74 -3.79 -13.91
N TYR A 23 -13.93 -3.33 -15.16
CA TYR A 23 -15.22 -3.36 -15.84
C TYR A 23 -15.76 -4.78 -16.00
N ALA A 24 -14.92 -5.73 -16.40
CA ALA A 24 -15.31 -7.13 -16.55
C ALA A 24 -15.77 -7.75 -15.21
N ALA A 25 -15.13 -7.36 -14.08
CA ALA A 25 -15.56 -7.79 -12.75
C ALA A 25 -16.98 -7.30 -12.42
N TRP A 26 -17.31 -6.04 -12.74
CA TRP A 26 -18.67 -5.51 -12.59
C TRP A 26 -19.69 -6.23 -13.46
N ARG A 27 -19.28 -6.67 -14.64
CA ARG A 27 -20.10 -7.45 -15.58
C ARG A 27 -20.15 -8.96 -15.26
N ASN A 28 -19.61 -9.40 -14.15
CA ASN A 28 -19.50 -10.81 -13.72
C ASN A 28 -18.70 -11.71 -14.70
N LYS A 29 -17.86 -11.11 -15.56
CA LYS A 29 -16.98 -11.85 -16.47
C LYS A 29 -15.63 -12.12 -15.80
N THR A 30 -15.63 -13.05 -14.84
CA THR A 30 -14.48 -13.32 -13.96
C THR A 30 -13.20 -13.70 -14.74
N GLY A 31 -13.30 -14.52 -15.79
CA GLY A 31 -12.16 -14.90 -16.63
C GLY A 31 -11.48 -13.66 -17.25
N ILE A 32 -12.25 -12.76 -17.87
CA ILE A 32 -11.73 -11.53 -18.46
C ILE A 32 -11.15 -10.61 -17.37
N ALA A 33 -11.81 -10.54 -16.20
CA ALA A 33 -11.31 -9.74 -15.08
C ALA A 33 -9.91 -10.20 -14.63
N TYR A 34 -9.69 -11.50 -14.51
CA TYR A 34 -8.36 -12.05 -14.18
C TYR A 34 -7.35 -11.82 -15.29
N THR A 35 -7.65 -12.23 -16.50
CA THR A 35 -6.70 -12.18 -17.61
C THR A 35 -6.29 -10.75 -17.92
N ALA A 36 -7.23 -9.81 -17.98
CA ALA A 36 -6.91 -8.41 -18.24
C ALA A 36 -6.07 -7.80 -17.10
N THR A 37 -6.42 -8.07 -15.83
CA THR A 37 -5.65 -7.53 -14.69
C THR A 37 -4.23 -8.11 -14.65
N VAL A 38 -4.07 -9.42 -14.86
CA VAL A 38 -2.75 -10.08 -14.91
C VAL A 38 -1.92 -9.54 -16.07
N LEU A 39 -2.49 -9.41 -17.26
CA LEU A 39 -1.77 -8.85 -18.40
C LEU A 39 -1.31 -7.41 -18.14
N GLY A 40 -2.16 -6.58 -17.52
CA GLY A 40 -1.75 -5.23 -17.12
C GLY A 40 -0.61 -5.23 -16.12
N LEU A 41 -0.61 -6.16 -15.13
CA LEU A 41 0.49 -6.35 -14.19
C LEU A 41 1.78 -6.79 -14.91
N LEU A 42 1.69 -7.71 -15.86
CA LEU A 42 2.85 -8.18 -16.62
C LEU A 42 3.44 -7.08 -17.50
N VAL A 43 2.61 -6.28 -18.16
CA VAL A 43 3.06 -5.13 -18.98
C VAL A 43 3.76 -4.09 -18.11
N PHE A 44 3.20 -3.76 -16.94
CA PHE A 44 3.81 -2.80 -16.03
C PHE A 44 5.11 -3.33 -15.42
N PHE A 45 5.12 -4.59 -15.04
CA PHE A 45 6.31 -5.26 -14.51
C PHE A 45 7.42 -5.38 -15.56
N ALA A 46 7.07 -5.60 -16.83
CA ALA A 46 8.03 -5.60 -17.93
C ALA A 46 8.77 -4.25 -18.04
N PHE A 47 8.07 -3.12 -17.86
CA PHE A 47 8.73 -1.82 -17.80
C PHE A 47 9.75 -1.75 -16.64
N ILE A 48 9.35 -2.20 -15.45
CA ILE A 48 10.24 -2.22 -14.27
C ILE A 48 11.46 -3.09 -14.52
N LEU A 49 11.29 -4.28 -15.11
CA LEU A 49 12.40 -5.18 -15.44
C LEU A 49 13.34 -4.59 -16.49
N LEU A 50 12.79 -4.01 -17.54
CA LEU A 50 13.59 -3.38 -18.60
C LEU A 50 14.36 -2.16 -18.06
N MET A 51 13.74 -1.41 -17.16
CA MET A 51 14.41 -0.32 -16.45
C MET A 51 15.50 -0.84 -15.50
N TRP A 52 15.27 -1.95 -14.82
CA TRP A 52 16.26 -2.62 -13.98
C TRP A 52 17.49 -3.02 -14.79
N ILE A 53 17.28 -3.68 -15.94
CA ILE A 53 18.36 -4.08 -16.84
C ILE A 53 19.10 -2.84 -17.37
N SER A 54 18.39 -1.78 -17.74
CA SER A 54 18.97 -0.54 -18.25
C SER A 54 19.80 0.21 -17.21
N LEU A 55 19.41 0.16 -15.94
CA LEU A 55 20.08 0.81 -14.81
C LEU A 55 21.19 -0.05 -14.18
N GLU A 56 21.30 -1.34 -14.57
CA GLU A 56 22.19 -2.35 -13.94
C GLU A 56 21.98 -2.50 -12.41
N ARG A 57 20.84 -2.00 -11.92
CA ARG A 57 20.43 -2.04 -10.50
C ARG A 57 18.92 -2.02 -10.36
N PRO A 58 18.35 -2.51 -9.23
CA PRO A 58 16.92 -2.38 -8.97
C PRO A 58 16.49 -0.90 -8.99
N PRO A 59 15.35 -0.55 -9.63
CA PRO A 59 14.85 0.81 -9.67
C PRO A 59 14.19 1.18 -8.33
N LEU A 60 14.99 1.56 -7.32
CA LEU A 60 14.59 1.87 -5.95
C LEU A 60 15.33 3.08 -5.38
N ARG A 61 16.20 3.74 -6.16
CA ARG A 61 17.05 4.85 -5.69
C ARG A 61 16.43 6.23 -5.84
N THR A 62 15.38 6.37 -6.64
CA THR A 62 14.70 7.67 -6.81
C THR A 62 13.26 7.59 -6.31
N MET A 63 12.66 8.76 -6.04
CA MET A 63 11.25 8.82 -5.65
C MET A 63 10.32 8.34 -6.76
N GLY A 64 10.68 8.56 -8.03
CA GLY A 64 9.95 8.05 -9.18
C GLY A 64 10.01 6.53 -9.26
N GLU A 65 11.22 5.96 -9.10
CA GLU A 65 11.44 4.51 -9.11
C GLU A 65 10.64 3.79 -8.03
N THR A 66 10.61 4.31 -6.80
CA THR A 66 9.83 3.70 -5.71
C THR A 66 8.33 3.72 -6.01
N ARG A 67 7.80 4.76 -6.66
CA ARG A 67 6.39 4.85 -7.05
C ARG A 67 5.98 3.86 -8.15
N LEU A 68 6.91 3.37 -8.96
CA LEU A 68 6.62 2.25 -9.89
C LEU A 68 6.18 1.00 -9.13
N TRP A 69 6.87 0.68 -8.04
CA TRP A 69 6.51 -0.48 -7.22
C TRP A 69 5.15 -0.31 -6.54
N TYR A 70 4.80 0.91 -6.09
CA TYR A 70 3.44 1.20 -5.60
C TYR A 70 2.39 0.92 -6.67
N SER A 71 2.62 1.46 -7.88
CA SER A 71 1.70 1.27 -9.00
C SER A 71 1.51 -0.18 -9.41
N LEU A 72 2.53 -1.03 -9.21
CA LEU A 72 2.45 -2.47 -9.45
C LEU A 72 1.72 -3.21 -8.32
N PHE A 73 2.09 -2.94 -7.06
CA PHE A 73 1.59 -3.72 -5.92
C PHE A 73 0.12 -3.42 -5.58
N LEU A 74 -0.38 -2.22 -5.85
CA LEU A 74 -1.78 -1.90 -5.61
C LEU A 74 -2.74 -2.78 -6.43
N PRO A 75 -2.65 -2.88 -7.76
CA PRO A 75 -3.48 -3.79 -8.52
C PRO A 75 -3.22 -5.27 -8.23
N LEU A 76 -1.98 -5.64 -7.88
CA LEU A 76 -1.65 -7.00 -7.43
C LEU A 76 -2.39 -7.35 -6.14
N ALA A 77 -2.36 -6.49 -5.13
CA ALA A 77 -3.11 -6.66 -3.90
C ALA A 77 -4.62 -6.72 -4.17
N GLY A 78 -5.12 -5.82 -5.02
CA GLY A 78 -6.51 -5.84 -5.47
C GLY A 78 -6.91 -7.16 -6.14
N LEU A 79 -6.03 -7.72 -6.98
CA LEU A 79 -6.27 -9.00 -7.64
C LEU A 79 -6.28 -10.16 -6.64
N ILE A 80 -5.37 -10.20 -5.67
CA ILE A 80 -5.33 -11.21 -4.61
C ILE A 80 -6.63 -11.17 -3.80
N VAL A 81 -7.06 -9.97 -3.36
CA VAL A 81 -8.31 -9.81 -2.62
C VAL A 81 -9.51 -10.21 -3.48
N TYR A 82 -9.57 -9.77 -4.74
CA TYR A 82 -10.62 -10.16 -5.66
C TYR A 82 -10.65 -11.68 -5.90
N SER A 83 -9.50 -12.32 -6.01
CA SER A 83 -9.41 -13.77 -6.23
C SER A 83 -10.05 -14.55 -5.08
N ARG A 84 -9.88 -14.07 -3.85
CA ARG A 84 -10.33 -14.78 -2.65
C ARG A 84 -11.80 -14.47 -2.31
N TRP A 85 -12.22 -13.21 -2.44
CA TRP A 85 -13.54 -12.76 -1.95
C TRP A 85 -14.50 -12.23 -3.03
N LYS A 86 -14.05 -12.11 -4.29
CA LYS A 86 -14.85 -11.67 -5.44
C LYS A 86 -15.48 -10.27 -5.31
N TYR A 87 -14.91 -9.38 -4.47
CA TYR A 87 -15.37 -8.00 -4.38
C TYR A 87 -15.01 -7.22 -5.63
N LYS A 88 -16.02 -6.88 -6.42
CA LYS A 88 -15.87 -6.22 -7.73
C LYS A 88 -15.23 -4.85 -7.61
N TRP A 89 -15.57 -4.10 -6.57
CA TRP A 89 -15.07 -2.74 -6.35
C TRP A 89 -13.58 -2.67 -6.06
N ILE A 90 -12.98 -3.75 -5.55
CA ILE A 90 -11.57 -3.74 -5.14
C ILE A 90 -10.62 -3.58 -6.33
N LEU A 91 -10.96 -4.17 -7.48
CA LEU A 91 -10.17 -3.98 -8.70
C LEU A 91 -10.24 -2.54 -9.21
N SER A 92 -11.43 -1.92 -9.16
CA SER A 92 -11.58 -0.51 -9.53
C SER A 92 -10.79 0.40 -8.58
N PHE A 93 -10.90 0.16 -7.28
CA PHE A 93 -10.22 0.95 -6.25
C PHE A 93 -8.70 0.85 -6.38
N SER A 94 -8.15 -0.36 -6.50
CA SER A 94 -6.72 -0.58 -6.64
C SER A 94 -6.16 0.00 -7.93
N ALA A 95 -6.91 -0.10 -9.04
CA ALA A 95 -6.53 0.51 -10.32
C ALA A 95 -6.51 2.04 -10.25
N ILE A 96 -7.50 2.67 -9.59
CA ILE A 96 -7.54 4.12 -9.40
C ILE A 96 -6.35 4.59 -8.55
N LEU A 97 -6.03 3.89 -7.46
CA LEU A 97 -4.87 4.25 -6.63
C LEU A 97 -3.55 4.10 -7.40
N ALA A 98 -3.40 3.04 -8.19
CA ALA A 98 -2.23 2.87 -9.05
C ALA A 98 -2.13 4.00 -10.08
N LEU A 99 -3.26 4.39 -10.68
CA LEU A 99 -3.33 5.52 -11.62
C LEU A 99 -2.84 6.83 -10.99
N VAL A 100 -3.18 7.10 -9.72
CA VAL A 100 -2.68 8.29 -9.01
C VAL A 100 -1.16 8.31 -8.97
N PHE A 101 -0.50 7.21 -8.60
CA PHE A 101 0.98 7.14 -8.58
C PHE A 101 1.59 7.22 -9.98
N ILE A 102 0.95 6.63 -10.99
CA ILE A 102 1.35 6.75 -12.39
C ILE A 102 1.27 8.22 -12.84
N CYS A 103 0.17 8.90 -12.55
CA CYS A 103 0.01 10.32 -12.86
C CYS A 103 1.08 11.18 -12.16
N VAL A 104 1.39 10.91 -10.89
CA VAL A 104 2.46 11.61 -10.18
C VAL A 104 3.81 11.42 -10.90
N ASN A 105 4.13 10.21 -11.37
CA ASN A 105 5.35 9.96 -12.13
C ASN A 105 5.37 10.67 -13.50
N LEU A 106 4.22 10.79 -14.17
CA LEU A 106 4.12 11.44 -15.46
C LEU A 106 4.18 12.98 -15.36
N PHE A 107 3.54 13.57 -14.33
CA PHE A 107 3.40 15.01 -14.18
C PHE A 107 4.50 15.67 -13.33
N LYS A 108 5.35 14.88 -12.67
CA LYS A 108 6.45 15.37 -11.84
C LYS A 108 7.78 14.72 -12.22
N PRO A 109 8.32 15.00 -13.42
CA PRO A 109 9.56 14.38 -13.88
C PRO A 109 10.78 14.71 -12.99
N GLU A 110 10.74 15.79 -12.21
CA GLU A 110 11.78 16.16 -11.27
C GLU A 110 12.06 15.11 -10.17
N ILE A 111 11.12 14.19 -9.95
CA ILE A 111 11.33 13.10 -8.97
C ILE A 111 12.14 11.93 -9.53
N HIS A 112 12.37 11.91 -10.84
CA HIS A 112 13.15 10.85 -11.49
C HIS A 112 14.64 10.96 -11.21
N ASP A 113 15.15 12.19 -11.01
CA ASP A 113 16.57 12.48 -10.81
C ASP A 113 16.94 12.69 -9.34
N LYS A 114 15.96 12.78 -8.44
CA LYS A 114 16.21 12.91 -7.01
C LYS A 114 16.71 11.58 -6.47
N THR A 115 18.03 11.46 -6.34
CA THR A 115 18.68 10.29 -5.76
C THR A 115 18.39 10.19 -4.27
N LEU A 116 18.19 8.96 -3.79
CA LEU A 116 18.07 8.68 -2.38
C LEU A 116 19.43 8.88 -1.69
N MET A 117 19.40 9.35 -0.44
CA MET A 117 20.59 9.49 0.40
C MET A 117 21.35 8.16 0.51
N PRO A 118 22.68 8.17 0.81
CA PRO A 118 23.47 6.94 0.94
C PRO A 118 22.88 5.91 1.90
N ALA A 119 22.30 6.35 3.00
CA ALA A 119 21.60 5.47 3.96
C ALA A 119 20.48 4.63 3.33
N LEU A 120 19.83 5.12 2.27
CA LEU A 120 18.76 4.43 1.55
C LEU A 120 19.26 3.45 0.48
N GLN A 121 20.56 3.30 0.32
CA GLN A 121 21.17 2.38 -0.65
C GLN A 121 21.48 1.00 -0.03
N SER A 122 21.10 0.77 1.23
CA SER A 122 21.22 -0.53 1.90
C SER A 122 20.37 -1.61 1.21
N PRO A 123 20.84 -2.87 1.12
CA PRO A 123 20.09 -3.98 0.58
C PRO A 123 18.79 -4.25 1.36
N TRP A 124 18.70 -3.87 2.64
CA TRP A 124 17.49 -4.02 3.46
C TRP A 124 16.43 -2.96 3.21
N PHE A 125 16.81 -1.82 2.63
CA PHE A 125 15.86 -0.75 2.30
C PHE A 125 14.79 -1.23 1.31
N ALA A 126 15.19 -1.91 0.25
CA ALA A 126 14.27 -2.40 -0.77
C ALA A 126 13.22 -3.37 -0.23
N PRO A 127 13.58 -4.46 0.48
CA PRO A 127 12.62 -5.36 1.11
C PRO A 127 11.69 -4.64 2.11
N HIS A 128 12.25 -3.73 2.93
CA HIS A 128 11.48 -2.92 3.87
C HIS A 128 10.37 -2.14 3.16
N VAL A 129 10.72 -1.38 2.14
CA VAL A 129 9.77 -0.55 1.39
C VAL A 129 8.73 -1.41 0.69
N ILE A 130 9.15 -2.47 -0.01
CA ILE A 130 8.25 -3.37 -0.77
C ILE A 130 7.20 -3.99 0.15
N VAL A 131 7.64 -4.52 1.29
CA VAL A 131 6.76 -5.19 2.25
C VAL A 131 5.80 -4.19 2.90
N TYR A 132 6.27 -2.98 3.23
CA TYR A 132 5.40 -1.93 3.74
C TYR A 132 4.36 -1.46 2.71
N MET A 133 4.74 -1.37 1.44
CA MET A 133 3.80 -1.00 0.38
C MET A 133 2.63 -1.98 0.29
N PHE A 134 2.96 -3.26 0.33
CA PHE A 134 1.95 -4.32 0.32
C PHE A 134 1.06 -4.23 1.58
N ALA A 135 1.66 -4.08 2.76
CA ALA A 135 0.93 -3.90 4.01
C ALA A 135 -0.03 -2.71 3.94
N TYR A 136 0.44 -1.56 3.47
CA TYR A 136 -0.35 -0.33 3.35
C TYR A 136 -1.52 -0.48 2.37
N ALA A 137 -1.32 -1.16 1.25
CA ALA A 137 -2.38 -1.44 0.29
C ALA A 137 -3.48 -2.32 0.90
N VAL A 138 -3.11 -3.39 1.61
CA VAL A 138 -4.04 -4.31 2.27
C VAL A 138 -4.78 -3.63 3.42
N LEU A 139 -4.08 -2.88 4.27
CA LEU A 139 -4.68 -2.13 5.38
C LEU A 139 -5.55 -0.97 4.87
N GLY A 140 -5.19 -0.35 3.75
CA GLY A 140 -6.02 0.61 3.05
C GLY A 140 -7.33 0.01 2.54
N ALA A 141 -7.27 -1.21 1.99
CA ALA A 141 -8.47 -1.94 1.59
C ALA A 141 -9.37 -2.26 2.81
N ALA A 142 -8.80 -2.63 3.97
CA ALA A 142 -9.54 -2.83 5.21
C ALA A 142 -10.23 -1.53 5.68
N ALA A 143 -9.56 -0.38 5.60
CA ALA A 143 -10.12 0.92 5.94
C ALA A 143 -11.28 1.31 5.03
N VAL A 144 -11.13 1.14 3.71
CA VAL A 144 -12.20 1.40 2.73
C VAL A 144 -13.39 0.48 2.97
N MET A 145 -13.15 -0.80 3.26
CA MET A 145 -14.20 -1.74 3.65
C MET A 145 -14.94 -1.27 4.91
N SER A 146 -14.20 -0.77 5.90
CA SER A 146 -14.79 -0.23 7.14
C SER A 146 -15.66 1.00 6.87
N LEU A 147 -15.23 1.92 6.04
CA LEU A 147 -16.03 3.07 5.62
C LEU A 147 -17.30 2.63 4.91
N PHE A 148 -17.18 1.69 3.96
CA PHE A 148 -18.34 1.14 3.26
C PHE A 148 -19.36 0.54 4.22
N LEU A 149 -18.91 -0.26 5.20
CA LEU A 149 -19.79 -0.90 6.19
C LEU A 149 -20.45 0.11 7.14
N LEU A 150 -19.75 1.18 7.52
CA LEU A 150 -20.30 2.24 8.38
C LEU A 150 -21.40 3.05 7.70
N PHE A 151 -21.26 3.35 6.41
CA PHE A 151 -22.18 4.21 5.68
C PHE A 151 -23.26 3.45 4.93
N ARG A 152 -23.15 2.12 4.82
CA ARG A 152 -24.20 1.30 4.21
C ARG A 152 -25.49 1.37 5.03
N LYS A 153 -26.59 1.83 4.41
CA LYS A 153 -27.92 1.78 5.03
C LYS A 153 -28.29 0.31 5.26
N LYS A 154 -28.67 -0.06 6.49
CA LYS A 154 -29.21 -1.39 6.82
C LYS A 154 -30.47 -1.62 5.96
N SER A 155 -30.38 -2.52 5.00
CA SER A 155 -31.59 -3.05 4.34
C SER A 155 -32.23 -4.05 5.30
N PHE A 156 -33.51 -3.83 5.61
CA PHE A 156 -34.26 -4.50 6.69
C PHE A 156 -34.69 -5.96 6.34
N THR A 157 -34.14 -6.55 5.27
CA THR A 157 -34.59 -7.86 4.77
C THR A 157 -33.43 -8.83 4.55
N SER A 158 -32.94 -9.45 5.60
CA SER A 158 -32.50 -10.85 5.54
C SER A 158 -32.15 -11.40 6.92
N HIS A 159 -32.73 -12.55 7.25
CA HIS A 159 -32.49 -13.34 8.47
C HIS A 159 -31.07 -13.96 8.58
N PHE A 160 -30.19 -13.73 7.60
CA PHE A 160 -28.79 -14.08 7.63
C PHE A 160 -27.99 -12.77 7.64
N SER A 161 -27.21 -12.54 8.69
CA SER A 161 -26.44 -11.30 8.85
C SER A 161 -25.26 -11.27 7.84
N PRO A 162 -25.39 -10.57 6.69
CA PRO A 162 -24.27 -10.42 5.75
C PRO A 162 -23.11 -9.64 6.37
N LEU A 163 -23.39 -8.90 7.45
CA LEU A 163 -22.42 -8.07 8.15
C LEU A 163 -21.32 -8.89 8.83
N ALA A 164 -21.66 -10.06 9.43
CA ALA A 164 -20.65 -10.93 10.04
C ALA A 164 -19.61 -11.41 9.03
N SER A 165 -20.04 -11.86 7.84
CA SER A 165 -19.13 -12.29 6.78
C SER A 165 -18.26 -11.15 6.22
N GLU A 166 -18.79 -9.94 6.14
CA GLU A 166 -18.05 -8.76 5.64
C GLU A 166 -17.05 -8.26 6.69
N MET A 167 -17.37 -8.37 7.98
CA MET A 167 -16.42 -8.10 9.07
C MET A 167 -15.26 -9.11 9.07
N ASP A 168 -15.53 -10.41 8.85
CA ASP A 168 -14.49 -11.43 8.74
C ASP A 168 -13.48 -11.12 7.65
N ILE A 169 -13.92 -10.46 6.57
CA ILE A 169 -13.01 -10.03 5.50
C ILE A 169 -12.15 -8.87 5.95
N ALA A 170 -12.73 -7.88 6.63
CA ALA A 170 -11.95 -6.78 7.19
C ALA A 170 -10.91 -7.32 8.18
N ASP A 171 -11.29 -8.28 9.02
CA ASP A 171 -10.38 -8.97 9.96
C ASP A 171 -9.24 -9.69 9.22
N ASN A 172 -9.54 -10.46 8.18
CA ASN A 172 -8.53 -11.17 7.39
C ASN A 172 -7.56 -10.19 6.70
N LEU A 173 -8.08 -9.08 6.16
CA LEU A 173 -7.23 -8.03 5.59
C LEU A 173 -6.29 -7.43 6.65
N VAL A 174 -6.80 -7.20 7.86
CA VAL A 174 -5.98 -6.70 8.97
C VAL A 174 -4.93 -7.72 9.39
N TYR A 175 -5.28 -9.01 9.52
CA TYR A 175 -4.29 -10.05 9.88
C TYR A 175 -3.15 -10.12 8.86
N VAL A 176 -3.48 -10.13 7.57
CA VAL A 176 -2.48 -10.13 6.51
C VAL A 176 -1.66 -8.83 6.53
N GLY A 177 -2.34 -7.68 6.59
CA GLY A 177 -1.69 -6.38 6.61
C GLY A 177 -0.77 -6.18 7.82
N LEU A 178 -1.23 -6.58 9.01
CA LEU A 178 -0.43 -6.49 10.25
C LEU A 178 0.78 -7.43 10.22
N ALA A 179 0.64 -8.64 9.67
CA ALA A 179 1.76 -9.57 9.49
C ALA A 179 2.84 -8.94 8.59
N PHE A 180 2.45 -8.39 7.43
CA PHE A 180 3.38 -7.70 6.54
C PHE A 180 3.94 -6.42 7.16
N LEU A 181 3.14 -5.66 7.93
CA LEU A 181 3.62 -4.49 8.66
C LEU A 181 4.72 -4.88 9.66
N THR A 182 4.54 -5.99 10.39
CA THR A 182 5.53 -6.53 11.34
C THR A 182 6.82 -6.92 10.63
N ILE A 183 6.73 -7.67 9.52
CA ILE A 183 7.89 -8.05 8.70
C ILE A 183 8.60 -6.79 8.18
N GLY A 184 7.83 -5.80 7.73
CA GLY A 184 8.35 -4.51 7.29
C GLY A 184 9.12 -3.76 8.39
N MET A 185 8.62 -3.78 9.63
CA MET A 185 9.33 -3.21 10.78
C MET A 185 10.64 -3.93 11.05
N LEU A 186 10.68 -5.26 10.96
CA LEU A 186 11.90 -6.05 11.13
C LEU A 186 12.94 -5.71 10.06
N PHE A 187 12.54 -5.62 8.79
CA PHE A 187 13.45 -5.19 7.72
C PHE A 187 13.91 -3.75 7.91
N GLY A 188 13.04 -2.87 8.42
CA GLY A 188 13.38 -1.51 8.78
C GLY A 188 14.44 -1.44 9.89
N ALA A 189 14.33 -2.29 10.90
CA ALA A 189 15.32 -2.38 11.98
C ALA A 189 16.69 -2.89 11.46
N LEU A 190 16.69 -3.88 10.56
CA LEU A 190 17.94 -4.35 9.91
C LEU A 190 18.57 -3.25 9.05
N TRP A 191 17.75 -2.54 8.30
CA TRP A 191 18.18 -1.38 7.54
C TRP A 191 18.77 -0.27 8.44
N ALA A 192 18.07 0.09 9.53
CA ALA A 192 18.53 1.08 10.49
C ALA A 192 19.87 0.71 11.12
N LYS A 193 20.08 -0.58 11.44
CA LYS A 193 21.35 -1.08 11.96
C LYS A 193 22.48 -0.86 10.98
N GLU A 194 22.27 -1.11 9.71
CA GLU A 194 23.29 -0.93 8.68
C GLU A 194 23.54 0.55 8.39
N ALA A 195 22.50 1.36 8.31
CA ALA A 195 22.58 2.76 7.94
C ALA A 195 23.09 3.67 9.08
N TRP A 196 22.71 3.39 10.32
CA TRP A 196 22.94 4.27 11.49
C TRP A 196 23.57 3.56 12.70
N GLY A 197 23.84 2.27 12.64
CA GLY A 197 24.52 1.52 13.68
C GLY A 197 23.64 0.98 14.81
N HIS A 198 22.34 1.25 14.83
CA HIS A 198 21.38 0.74 15.83
C HIS A 198 20.10 0.26 15.17
N TYR A 199 19.43 -0.73 15.77
CA TYR A 199 18.20 -1.31 15.24
C TYR A 199 16.96 -0.41 15.41
N TRP A 200 16.99 0.41 16.49
CA TRP A 200 15.87 1.26 16.90
C TRP A 200 16.37 2.40 17.78
N SER A 201 15.97 3.62 17.50
CA SER A 201 16.41 4.83 18.23
C SER A 201 15.25 5.67 18.78
N TRP A 202 14.00 5.22 18.58
CA TRP A 202 12.81 5.99 18.92
C TRP A 202 12.72 7.33 18.18
N ASP A 203 13.26 7.36 16.99
CA ASP A 203 13.06 8.52 16.15
C ASP A 203 11.56 8.73 15.87
N PRO A 204 11.14 9.94 15.50
CA PRO A 204 9.73 10.23 15.28
C PRO A 204 9.04 9.25 14.32
N LYS A 205 9.71 8.78 13.25
CA LYS A 205 9.13 7.83 12.28
C LYS A 205 8.98 6.43 12.86
N GLU A 206 9.97 5.96 13.60
CA GLU A 206 9.93 4.69 14.31
C GLU A 206 8.83 4.68 15.37
N THR A 207 8.72 5.78 16.14
CA THR A 207 7.66 5.97 17.14
C THR A 207 6.27 5.89 16.54
N TRP A 208 6.03 6.57 15.41
CA TRP A 208 4.73 6.51 14.72
C TRP A 208 4.46 5.15 14.08
N ALA A 209 5.51 4.44 13.62
CA ALA A 209 5.38 3.07 13.14
C ALA A 209 4.92 2.13 14.28
N ALA A 210 5.51 2.25 15.47
CA ALA A 210 5.12 1.50 16.66
C ALA A 210 3.67 1.82 17.09
N ILE A 211 3.29 3.10 17.12
CA ILE A 211 1.92 3.53 17.43
C ILE A 211 0.92 2.92 16.44
N THR A 212 1.23 2.96 15.16
CA THR A 212 0.39 2.39 14.11
C THR A 212 0.24 0.88 14.28
N TRP A 213 1.34 0.18 14.51
CA TRP A 213 1.35 -1.27 14.73
C TRP A 213 0.51 -1.64 15.96
N LEU A 214 0.66 -0.92 17.07
CA LEU A 214 -0.12 -1.11 18.30
C LEU A 214 -1.61 -0.86 18.05
N ALA A 215 -1.99 0.15 17.26
CA ALA A 215 -3.39 0.42 16.96
C ALA A 215 -4.06 -0.76 16.24
N TYR A 216 -3.40 -1.37 15.25
CA TYR A 216 -3.91 -2.58 14.60
C TYR A 216 -3.89 -3.80 15.54
N LEU A 217 -2.89 -3.92 16.39
CA LEU A 217 -2.83 -5.00 17.40
C LEU A 217 -3.98 -4.89 18.40
N ILE A 218 -4.28 -3.68 18.88
CA ILE A 218 -5.44 -3.41 19.75
C ILE A 218 -6.74 -3.79 19.04
N TYR A 219 -6.89 -3.44 17.75
CA TYR A 219 -8.04 -3.86 16.97
C TYR A 219 -8.20 -5.38 16.96
N VAL A 220 -7.13 -6.12 16.66
CA VAL A 220 -7.14 -7.59 16.60
C VAL A 220 -7.60 -8.18 17.95
N HIS A 221 -7.05 -7.70 19.06
CA HIS A 221 -7.44 -8.16 20.41
C HIS A 221 -8.88 -7.78 20.75
N TYR A 222 -9.31 -6.57 20.39
CA TYR A 222 -10.69 -6.12 20.60
C TYR A 222 -11.69 -7.02 19.86
N ARG A 223 -11.38 -7.43 18.63
CA ARG A 223 -12.23 -8.34 17.84
C ARG A 223 -12.37 -9.73 18.45
N GLN A 224 -11.41 -10.18 19.24
CA GLN A 224 -11.46 -11.47 19.94
C GLN A 224 -12.31 -11.44 21.22
N LEU A 225 -12.71 -10.27 21.70
CA LEU A 225 -13.56 -10.17 22.89
C LEU A 225 -14.98 -10.71 22.61
N PRO A 226 -15.58 -11.50 23.52
CA PRO A 226 -16.91 -12.10 23.31
C PRO A 226 -18.03 -11.07 23.10
N ARG A 227 -17.86 -9.85 23.61
CA ARG A 227 -18.86 -8.76 23.58
C ARG A 227 -18.30 -7.50 22.92
N HIS A 228 -17.63 -7.64 21.78
CA HIS A 228 -17.18 -6.48 21.02
C HIS A 228 -18.33 -5.82 20.24
N ARG A 229 -18.24 -4.49 20.05
CA ARG A 229 -19.18 -3.72 19.23
C ARG A 229 -18.62 -3.56 17.82
N GLU A 230 -19.27 -4.12 16.82
CA GLU A 230 -18.83 -4.07 15.41
C GLU A 230 -18.57 -2.62 14.94
N ARG A 231 -19.48 -1.70 15.28
CA ARG A 231 -19.33 -0.29 14.88
C ARG A 231 -18.09 0.37 15.49
N LEU A 232 -17.71 0.02 16.71
CA LEU A 232 -16.48 0.51 17.32
C LEU A 232 -15.26 -0.09 16.63
N ALA A 233 -15.29 -1.38 16.31
CA ALA A 233 -14.22 -2.04 15.56
C ALA A 233 -13.97 -1.36 14.20
N LEU A 234 -15.04 -1.01 13.47
CA LEU A 234 -14.91 -0.29 12.20
C LEU A 234 -14.26 1.09 12.38
N TRP A 235 -14.63 1.85 13.43
CA TRP A 235 -13.98 3.13 13.74
C TRP A 235 -12.51 2.95 14.13
N MET A 236 -12.17 1.89 14.87
CA MET A 236 -10.77 1.58 15.21
C MET A 236 -9.92 1.36 13.97
N LEU A 237 -10.46 0.69 12.94
CA LEU A 237 -9.73 0.51 11.66
C LEU A 237 -9.50 1.82 10.92
N ILE A 238 -10.48 2.72 10.94
CA ILE A 238 -10.32 4.05 10.33
C ILE A 238 -9.25 4.85 11.08
N VAL A 239 -9.30 4.85 12.41
CA VAL A 239 -8.30 5.54 13.23
C VAL A 239 -6.90 4.95 13.00
N ALA A 240 -6.77 3.61 13.00
CA ALA A 240 -5.51 2.94 12.73
C ALA A 240 -4.95 3.30 11.35
N PHE A 241 -5.82 3.41 10.34
CA PHE A 241 -5.41 3.83 9.01
C PHE A 241 -4.98 5.31 8.95
N VAL A 242 -5.65 6.20 9.69
CA VAL A 242 -5.20 7.60 9.83
C VAL A 242 -3.82 7.66 10.50
N LEU A 243 -3.58 6.88 11.56
CA LEU A 243 -2.25 6.79 12.18
C LEU A 243 -1.19 6.27 11.21
N LEU A 244 -1.55 5.30 10.36
CA LEU A 244 -0.67 4.81 9.28
C LEU A 244 -0.33 5.91 8.27
N GLN A 245 -1.30 6.74 7.88
CA GLN A 245 -1.04 7.88 6.99
C GLN A 245 -0.18 8.95 7.67
N MET A 246 -0.36 9.16 8.98
CA MET A 246 0.49 10.04 9.77
C MET A 246 1.93 9.52 9.83
N CYS A 247 2.13 8.21 10.05
CA CYS A 247 3.46 7.59 10.02
C CYS A 247 4.13 7.74 8.65
N TRP A 248 3.38 7.56 7.57
CA TRP A 248 3.95 7.61 6.23
C TRP A 248 4.22 9.02 5.74
N TRP A 249 3.23 9.91 5.86
CA TRP A 249 3.24 11.22 5.22
C TRP A 249 3.18 12.39 6.21
N GLY A 250 2.28 12.29 7.19
CA GLY A 250 1.96 13.38 8.10
C GLY A 250 3.14 13.81 8.96
N ILE A 251 3.99 12.86 9.36
CA ILE A 251 5.17 13.13 10.18
C ILE A 251 6.14 14.14 9.56
N ASN A 252 6.24 14.17 8.23
CA ASN A 252 7.13 15.09 7.53
C ASN A 252 6.75 16.56 7.73
N TYR A 253 5.52 16.83 8.16
CA TYR A 253 4.98 18.17 8.42
C TYR A 253 4.97 18.54 9.91
N LEU A 254 5.30 17.59 10.80
CA LEU A 254 5.32 17.84 12.23
C LEU A 254 6.64 18.54 12.64
N PRO A 255 6.57 19.63 13.44
CA PRO A 255 7.77 20.32 13.91
C PRO A 255 8.74 19.41 14.68
N SER A 256 8.21 18.40 15.38
CA SER A 256 9.02 17.40 16.11
C SER A 256 9.86 16.50 15.20
N ALA A 257 9.54 16.40 13.92
CA ALA A 257 10.28 15.60 12.96
C ALA A 257 11.26 16.43 12.12
N GLN A 258 11.02 17.74 12.03
CA GLN A 258 11.88 18.66 11.30
C GLN A 258 13.15 18.92 12.12
N GLY A 259 14.25 18.24 11.79
CA GLY A 259 15.55 18.40 12.42
C GLY A 259 15.97 17.30 13.42
N SER A 260 15.08 16.41 13.84
CA SER A 260 15.39 15.31 14.76
C SER A 260 15.26 13.92 14.15
N SER A 261 14.54 13.78 13.03
CA SER A 261 14.35 12.48 12.38
C SER A 261 15.40 12.24 11.29
N VAL A 262 16.14 11.16 11.42
CA VAL A 262 17.07 10.67 10.36
C VAL A 262 16.34 10.14 9.14
N HIS A 263 15.01 9.96 9.22
CA HIS A 263 14.15 9.48 8.15
C HIS A 263 13.40 10.60 7.41
N THR A 264 13.52 11.86 7.85
CA THR A 264 12.87 12.97 7.14
C THR A 264 13.80 13.51 6.05
N TYR A 265 13.36 13.37 4.83
CA TYR A 265 14.01 13.94 3.64
C TYR A 265 13.45 15.35 3.41
N SER A 266 13.65 16.26 4.36
CA SER A 266 13.35 17.67 4.12
C SER A 266 14.43 18.21 3.19
N THR A 267 14.05 18.53 1.98
CA THR A 267 14.78 19.46 1.14
C THR A 267 14.72 20.83 1.80
N SER A 268 15.60 21.09 2.76
CA SER A 268 15.98 22.46 3.09
C SER A 268 16.94 22.92 1.99
N GLY A 269 16.48 23.74 1.12
CA GLY A 269 17.25 24.34 0.05
C GLY A 269 16.31 24.98 -0.92
#